data_687ece59deda663f1f1a1073928a7496
#
_entry.id   687ece59deda663f1f1a1073928a7496
#
_cell.length_a   1.000
_cell.length_b   1.000
_cell.length_c   1.000
_cell.angle_alpha   90.00
_cell.angle_beta   90.00
_cell.angle_gamma   90.00
#
_symmetry.space_group_name_H-M   'P 1'
#
loop_
_entity.id
_entity.type
_entity.pdbx_description
1 polymer ?
#
loop_
_entity_poly.entity_id
_entity_poly.type
_entity_poly.pdbx_seq_one_letter_code
_entity_poly.pdbx_strand_id
1 'polypeptide(L)'
;MFLPVILWTDALVFALLAVLLGALLRVRRSAPLRASWRRVWRNPAALSAALVLSVFLLIGLLDTLHFRPALSAASVPVTASAPGAASASAARYSSEVRSVLDVLLAPLASRSERTYSAPLATHAYARETIELPDGRQVREFPRLRHGGAHLVQLDDWAEDVMLRVLRGLVLALVLWFVLSWMLVIALRPQAEGGTQDRMHDGSRMSAAEFSAQVWRGQSEIPWRSLLITLGFLLALILPIGMLVPQYHVLGTDKVGQDVLLLSLKSLRTALVIGTLTTLVMLPFALLLGMMAGYFRGWVDDLIQYLYTSLHSIPGVLLVAAAVLVLQVQIETRPEWFPTTAQRADFRLLALCFILGITSWTGLCRLLRGETLKLREFDYVQAARAFGVGHWRIMRRHILPNLMHIVLIAVVMDFSGLVLAEAVLSYVGVGVDPSMNSFGTMINAARLEMGREPMVWWSLSSAFVFMFFLVLSANLFADAVRDAFDPRLHIGGRSA
;
A
#
# COMPACT_ATOMS: atom_id res chain seq x y z
N MET A 1 -21.83 -19.09 -6.90
CA MET A 1 -21.77 -18.81 -5.45
C MET A 1 -20.31 -18.78 -5.01
N PHE A 2 -19.92 -17.93 -4.09
CA PHE A 2 -18.58 -17.81 -3.53
C PHE A 2 -18.66 -17.87 -2.01
N LEU A 3 -17.62 -18.39 -1.35
CA LEU A 3 -17.50 -18.42 0.10
C LEU A 3 -16.48 -17.35 0.52
N PRO A 4 -16.86 -16.29 1.26
CA PRO A 4 -15.89 -15.31 1.74
C PRO A 4 -14.92 -15.96 2.72
N VAL A 5 -13.64 -15.65 2.61
CA VAL A 5 -12.58 -16.09 3.50
C VAL A 5 -11.92 -14.86 4.10
N ILE A 6 -11.85 -14.79 5.42
CA ILE A 6 -11.17 -13.70 6.11
C ILE A 6 -9.89 -14.28 6.72
N LEU A 7 -8.75 -13.83 6.24
CA LEU A 7 -7.46 -14.12 6.81
C LEU A 7 -7.22 -13.26 8.06
N TRP A 8 -6.28 -13.62 8.90
CA TRP A 8 -5.98 -12.86 10.13
C TRP A 8 -5.49 -11.45 9.82
N THR A 9 -4.64 -11.28 8.81
CA THR A 9 -4.18 -9.96 8.37
C THR A 9 -5.33 -9.12 7.81
N ASP A 10 -6.25 -9.72 7.06
CA ASP A 10 -7.41 -9.01 6.49
C ASP A 10 -8.34 -8.51 7.60
N ALA A 11 -8.62 -9.34 8.62
CA ALA A 11 -9.43 -8.95 9.77
C ALA A 11 -8.83 -7.73 10.50
N LEU A 12 -7.50 -7.70 10.68
CA LEU A 12 -6.81 -6.58 11.30
C LEU A 12 -6.81 -5.33 10.40
N VAL A 13 -6.67 -5.47 9.09
CA VAL A 13 -6.78 -4.35 8.13
C VAL A 13 -8.20 -3.77 8.18
N PHE A 14 -9.26 -4.59 8.20
CA PHE A 14 -10.63 -4.10 8.32
C PHE A 14 -10.89 -3.44 9.68
N ALA A 15 -10.34 -3.98 10.76
CA ALA A 15 -10.41 -3.34 12.08
C ALA A 15 -9.70 -1.98 12.07
N LEU A 16 -8.52 -1.88 11.45
CA LEU A 16 -7.80 -0.62 11.28
C LEU A 16 -8.62 0.39 10.46
N LEU A 17 -9.22 -0.04 9.35
CA LEU A 17 -10.08 0.82 8.54
C LEU A 17 -11.30 1.33 9.35
N ALA A 18 -11.91 0.50 10.18
CA ALA A 18 -13.00 0.90 11.06
C ALA A 18 -12.54 1.94 12.09
N VAL A 19 -11.34 1.78 12.67
CA VAL A 19 -10.74 2.75 13.59
C VAL A 19 -10.44 4.07 12.86
N LEU A 20 -9.88 4.02 11.66
CA LEU A 20 -9.61 5.22 10.84
C LEU A 20 -10.89 5.96 10.46
N LEU A 21 -11.94 5.23 10.10
CA LEU A 21 -13.26 5.82 9.83
C LEU A 21 -13.83 6.49 11.08
N GLY A 22 -13.73 5.84 12.25
CA GLY A 22 -14.10 6.42 13.54
C GLY A 22 -13.30 7.69 13.86
N ALA A 23 -11.98 7.67 13.61
CA ALA A 23 -11.12 8.84 13.75
C ALA A 23 -11.54 9.98 12.81
N LEU A 24 -11.85 9.67 11.55
CA LEU A 24 -12.32 10.64 10.57
C LEU A 24 -13.65 11.31 11.01
N LEU A 25 -14.58 10.51 11.54
CA LEU A 25 -15.84 11.04 12.09
C LEU A 25 -15.59 11.95 13.30
N ARG A 26 -14.59 11.62 14.13
CA ARG A 26 -14.18 12.46 15.25
C ARG A 26 -13.52 13.76 14.78
N VAL A 27 -12.69 13.72 13.77
CA VAL A 27 -12.09 14.90 13.14
C VAL A 27 -13.17 15.84 12.61
N ARG A 28 -14.22 15.31 11.97
CA ARG A 28 -15.35 16.11 11.49
C ARG A 28 -16.10 16.82 12.59
N ARG A 29 -16.11 16.29 13.83
CA ARG A 29 -16.78 16.88 15.01
C ARG A 29 -15.92 17.88 15.78
N SER A 30 -14.60 17.89 15.61
CA SER A 30 -13.67 18.76 16.37
C SER A 30 -13.14 19.91 15.49
N ALA A 31 -13.43 21.17 15.89
CA ALA A 31 -13.00 22.35 15.15
C ALA A 31 -11.47 22.48 14.97
N PRO A 32 -10.63 22.26 16.02
CA PRO A 32 -9.18 22.38 15.87
C PRO A 32 -8.59 21.36 14.89
N LEU A 33 -9.05 20.10 14.95
CA LEU A 33 -8.56 19.07 14.05
C LEU A 33 -8.98 19.36 12.60
N ARG A 34 -10.19 19.85 12.37
CA ARG A 34 -10.63 20.27 11.02
C ARG A 34 -9.75 21.38 10.45
N ALA A 35 -9.34 22.34 11.27
CA ALA A 35 -8.46 23.43 10.84
C ALA A 35 -7.08 22.91 10.39
N SER A 36 -6.47 21.97 11.11
CA SER A 36 -5.21 21.34 10.72
C SER A 36 -5.34 20.53 9.44
N TRP A 37 -6.37 19.68 9.33
CA TRP A 37 -6.62 18.90 8.12
C TRP A 37 -6.94 19.78 6.89
N ARG A 38 -7.63 20.93 7.08
CA ARG A 38 -7.86 21.89 5.98
C ARG A 38 -6.55 22.44 5.42
N ARG A 39 -5.50 22.60 6.25
CA ARG A 39 -4.16 23.01 5.78
C ARG A 39 -3.49 21.92 4.97
N VAL A 40 -3.59 20.63 5.40
CA VAL A 40 -3.08 19.50 4.59
C VAL A 40 -3.66 19.54 3.19
N TRP A 41 -4.99 19.72 3.07
CA TRP A 41 -5.68 19.75 1.77
C TRP A 41 -5.40 21.01 0.95
N ARG A 42 -4.83 22.06 1.53
CA ARG A 42 -4.36 23.26 0.82
C ARG A 42 -2.94 23.10 0.26
N ASN A 43 -2.22 22.09 0.67
CA ASN A 43 -0.89 21.81 0.13
C ASN A 43 -1.02 21.02 -1.19
N PRO A 44 -0.50 21.56 -2.32
CA PRO A 44 -0.61 20.89 -3.63
C PRO A 44 0.10 19.54 -3.67
N ALA A 45 1.27 19.43 -3.02
CA ALA A 45 2.02 18.16 -2.96
C ALA A 45 1.24 17.10 -2.17
N ALA A 46 0.61 17.48 -1.05
CA ALA A 46 -0.22 16.58 -0.25
C ALA A 46 -1.40 16.04 -1.03
N LEU A 47 -2.09 16.90 -1.78
CA LEU A 47 -3.26 16.51 -2.55
C LEU A 47 -2.90 15.53 -3.68
N SER A 48 -1.79 15.80 -4.37
CA SER A 48 -1.24 14.91 -5.40
C SER A 48 -0.80 13.56 -4.81
N ALA A 49 -0.06 13.59 -3.70
CA ALA A 49 0.40 12.40 -3.00
C ALA A 49 -0.79 11.56 -2.47
N ALA A 50 -1.80 12.21 -1.89
CA ALA A 50 -3.01 11.54 -1.41
C ALA A 50 -3.77 10.83 -2.55
N LEU A 51 -3.82 11.43 -3.75
CA LEU A 51 -4.44 10.79 -4.91
C LEU A 51 -3.67 9.53 -5.33
N VAL A 52 -2.34 9.59 -5.44
CA VAL A 52 -1.50 8.43 -5.77
C VAL A 52 -1.64 7.34 -4.71
N LEU A 53 -1.55 7.70 -3.42
CA LEU A 53 -1.75 6.76 -2.32
C LEU A 53 -3.14 6.13 -2.33
N SER A 54 -4.18 6.88 -2.70
CA SER A 54 -5.54 6.33 -2.78
C SER A 54 -5.68 5.25 -3.84
N VAL A 55 -4.98 5.37 -4.97
CA VAL A 55 -4.92 4.34 -6.01
C VAL A 55 -4.20 3.09 -5.47
N PHE A 56 -3.04 3.24 -4.85
CA PHE A 56 -2.32 2.12 -4.26
C PHE A 56 -3.11 1.44 -3.14
N LEU A 57 -3.76 2.22 -2.27
CA LEU A 57 -4.61 1.71 -1.21
C LEU A 57 -5.81 0.95 -1.78
N LEU A 58 -6.44 1.46 -2.83
CA LEU A 58 -7.55 0.78 -3.50
C LEU A 58 -7.13 -0.57 -4.05
N ILE A 59 -5.98 -0.65 -4.73
CA ILE A 59 -5.44 -1.91 -5.25
C ILE A 59 -5.17 -2.88 -4.09
N GLY A 60 -4.51 -2.43 -3.03
CA GLY A 60 -4.25 -3.26 -1.85
C GLY A 60 -5.53 -3.74 -1.15
N LEU A 61 -6.56 -2.89 -1.04
CA LEU A 61 -7.85 -3.28 -0.47
C LEU A 61 -8.61 -4.28 -1.33
N LEU A 62 -8.55 -4.16 -2.65
CA LEU A 62 -9.14 -5.15 -3.55
C LEU A 62 -8.47 -6.52 -3.41
N ASP A 63 -7.18 -6.55 -3.09
CA ASP A 63 -6.44 -7.78 -2.85
C ASP A 63 -6.66 -8.36 -1.44
N THR A 64 -7.18 -7.58 -0.46
CA THR A 64 -7.56 -8.10 0.87
C THR A 64 -8.93 -8.76 0.89
N LEU A 65 -9.74 -8.60 -0.16
CA LEU A 65 -11.06 -9.22 -0.26
C LEU A 65 -10.93 -10.64 -0.82
N HIS A 66 -10.76 -11.62 0.07
CA HIS A 66 -10.55 -13.02 -0.31
C HIS A 66 -11.86 -13.82 -0.32
N PHE A 67 -11.92 -14.78 -1.25
CA PHE A 67 -13.02 -15.74 -1.36
C PHE A 67 -12.58 -17.05 -2.00
N ARG A 68 -13.40 -18.10 -1.81
CA ARG A 68 -13.24 -19.39 -2.50
C ARG A 68 -14.32 -19.53 -3.57
N PRO A 69 -13.97 -19.74 -4.84
CA PRO A 69 -14.95 -19.99 -5.89
C PRO A 69 -15.59 -21.36 -5.69
N ALA A 70 -16.89 -21.46 -5.99
CA ALA A 70 -17.58 -22.75 -6.03
C ALA A 70 -17.07 -23.56 -7.23
N LEU A 71 -16.78 -24.84 -7.01
CA LEU A 71 -16.43 -25.77 -8.08
C LEU A 71 -17.70 -26.07 -8.90
N SER A 72 -17.63 -25.90 -10.22
CA SER A 72 -18.69 -26.33 -11.10
C SER A 72 -18.77 -27.87 -11.12
N ALA A 73 -19.98 -28.43 -11.16
CA ALA A 73 -20.21 -29.87 -11.13
C ALA A 73 -19.49 -30.64 -12.26
N ALA A 74 -19.06 -29.95 -13.32
CA ALA A 74 -18.34 -30.51 -14.45
C ALA A 74 -16.86 -30.84 -14.22
N SER A 75 -16.26 -30.39 -13.09
CA SER A 75 -14.83 -30.56 -12.80
C SER A 75 -14.51 -31.66 -11.80
N VAL A 76 -15.49 -32.51 -11.45
CA VAL A 76 -15.29 -33.63 -10.53
C VAL A 76 -14.91 -34.88 -11.31
N PRO A 77 -13.71 -35.46 -11.12
CA PRO A 77 -13.41 -36.78 -11.69
C PRO A 77 -14.38 -37.81 -11.12
N VAL A 78 -15.04 -38.59 -11.97
CA VAL A 78 -16.08 -39.60 -11.65
C VAL A 78 -15.50 -40.85 -10.96
N THR A 79 -14.41 -40.79 -10.22
CA THR A 79 -13.74 -41.96 -9.65
C THR A 79 -14.11 -42.26 -8.18
N ALA A 80 -15.20 -41.72 -7.63
CA ALA A 80 -15.67 -42.06 -6.29
C ALA A 80 -17.20 -42.10 -6.18
N SER A 81 -17.85 -42.97 -6.96
CA SER A 81 -19.27 -43.31 -6.75
C SER A 81 -19.36 -44.62 -5.98
N ALA A 82 -19.38 -44.57 -4.68
CA ALA A 82 -19.96 -45.65 -3.87
C ALA A 82 -21.50 -45.55 -4.03
N PRO A 83 -22.21 -46.64 -4.42
CA PRO A 83 -23.66 -46.61 -4.53
C PRO A 83 -24.30 -46.63 -3.14
N GLY A 84 -24.95 -45.53 -2.73
CA GLY A 84 -25.74 -45.50 -1.51
C GLY A 84 -25.86 -44.15 -0.77
N ALA A 85 -25.23 -43.06 -1.20
CA ALA A 85 -25.34 -41.79 -0.51
C ALA A 85 -26.06 -40.74 -1.42
N ALA A 86 -27.38 -40.77 -1.38
CA ALA A 86 -28.19 -39.62 -1.73
C ALA A 86 -27.99 -38.55 -0.64
N SER A 87 -26.87 -37.81 -0.69
CA SER A 87 -26.62 -36.71 0.21
C SER A 87 -26.52 -35.40 -0.55
N ALA A 88 -27.33 -34.48 -0.12
CA ALA A 88 -27.45 -33.09 -0.53
C ALA A 88 -26.18 -32.57 -1.25
N SER A 89 -26.36 -31.96 -2.42
CA SER A 89 -25.32 -31.27 -3.17
C SER A 89 -24.80 -30.09 -2.37
N ALA A 90 -23.99 -30.37 -1.35
CA ALA A 90 -23.23 -29.33 -0.67
C ALA A 90 -22.29 -28.73 -1.73
N ALA A 91 -22.45 -27.44 -2.00
CA ALA A 91 -21.58 -26.72 -2.93
C ALA A 91 -20.12 -26.93 -2.49
N ARG A 92 -19.35 -27.62 -3.33
CA ARG A 92 -17.93 -27.84 -3.08
C ARG A 92 -17.18 -26.59 -3.51
N TYR A 93 -16.37 -26.06 -2.63
CA TYR A 93 -15.54 -24.88 -2.87
C TYR A 93 -14.10 -25.28 -3.18
N SER A 94 -13.42 -24.52 -4.02
CA SER A 94 -11.99 -24.69 -4.28
C SER A 94 -11.19 -24.53 -2.99
N SER A 95 -10.10 -25.31 -2.85
CA SER A 95 -9.11 -25.09 -1.80
C SER A 95 -8.27 -23.82 -2.04
N GLU A 96 -8.24 -23.35 -3.28
CA GLU A 96 -7.53 -22.15 -3.68
C GLU A 96 -8.30 -20.91 -3.23
N VAL A 97 -7.62 -20.03 -2.48
CA VAL A 97 -8.16 -18.73 -2.07
C VAL A 97 -7.78 -17.70 -3.13
N ARG A 98 -8.77 -16.99 -3.65
CA ARG A 98 -8.59 -15.91 -4.63
C ARG A 98 -9.05 -14.58 -4.06
N SER A 99 -8.42 -13.50 -4.49
CA SER A 99 -8.84 -12.14 -4.16
C SER A 99 -9.75 -11.54 -5.23
N VAL A 100 -10.44 -10.45 -4.89
CA VAL A 100 -11.19 -9.67 -5.89
C VAL A 100 -10.23 -9.11 -6.96
N LEU A 101 -9.03 -8.74 -6.55
CA LEU A 101 -7.98 -8.30 -7.47
C LEU A 101 -7.60 -9.42 -8.48
N ASP A 102 -7.55 -10.69 -8.05
CA ASP A 102 -7.28 -11.83 -8.92
C ASP A 102 -8.34 -11.99 -10.03
N VAL A 103 -9.60 -11.67 -9.72
CA VAL A 103 -10.66 -11.70 -10.74
C VAL A 103 -10.49 -10.57 -11.74
N LEU A 104 -10.18 -9.37 -11.27
CA LEU A 104 -9.94 -8.22 -12.14
C LEU A 104 -8.70 -8.42 -13.02
N LEU A 105 -7.67 -9.05 -12.48
CA LEU A 105 -6.42 -9.34 -13.16
C LEU A 105 -6.38 -10.75 -13.77
N ALA A 106 -7.52 -11.47 -13.82
CA ALA A 106 -7.61 -12.80 -14.42
C ALA A 106 -7.05 -12.87 -15.85
N PRO A 107 -7.22 -11.86 -16.72
CA PRO A 107 -6.59 -11.84 -18.04
C PRO A 107 -5.05 -11.85 -18.01
N LEU A 108 -4.43 -11.28 -16.98
CA LEU A 108 -2.97 -11.34 -16.76
C LEU A 108 -2.55 -12.67 -16.14
N ALA A 109 -3.30 -13.15 -15.14
CA ALA A 109 -2.99 -14.38 -14.42
C ALA A 109 -3.10 -15.64 -15.32
N SER A 110 -4.03 -15.64 -16.28
CA SER A 110 -4.22 -16.77 -17.21
C SER A 110 -3.18 -16.86 -18.33
N ARG A 111 -2.35 -15.82 -18.50
CA ARG A 111 -1.38 -15.70 -19.60
C ARG A 111 0.03 -15.91 -19.10
N SER A 112 0.32 -17.12 -18.64
CA SER A 112 1.69 -17.48 -18.30
C SER A 112 2.45 -17.95 -19.52
N GLU A 113 3.67 -17.49 -19.68
CA GLU A 113 4.63 -17.97 -20.66
C GLU A 113 5.45 -19.14 -20.09
N ARG A 114 6.37 -19.70 -20.86
CA ARG A 114 7.24 -20.77 -20.36
C ARG A 114 8.37 -20.23 -19.47
N THR A 115 8.86 -19.04 -19.78
CA THR A 115 10.02 -18.43 -19.15
C THR A 115 10.00 -16.92 -19.37
N TYR A 116 11.14 -16.27 -19.18
CA TYR A 116 11.32 -14.83 -19.35
C TYR A 116 10.91 -14.34 -20.74
N SER A 117 10.20 -13.22 -20.76
CA SER A 117 10.05 -12.37 -21.94
C SER A 117 10.39 -10.93 -21.58
N ALA A 118 11.03 -10.21 -22.48
CA ALA A 118 11.27 -8.78 -22.31
C ALA A 118 9.95 -7.98 -22.35
N PRO A 119 9.92 -6.76 -21.82
CA PRO A 119 8.77 -5.88 -21.95
C PRO A 119 8.33 -5.71 -23.40
N LEU A 120 7.02 -5.89 -23.67
CA LEU A 120 6.40 -5.79 -25.00
C LEU A 120 6.97 -6.76 -26.07
N ALA A 121 7.75 -7.76 -25.70
CA ALA A 121 8.34 -8.69 -26.63
C ALA A 121 7.29 -9.61 -27.27
N THR A 122 7.63 -10.12 -28.46
CA THR A 122 6.88 -11.14 -29.21
C THR A 122 7.56 -12.52 -29.19
N HIS A 123 8.83 -12.55 -28.77
CA HIS A 123 9.65 -13.76 -28.66
C HIS A 123 10.18 -13.93 -27.24
N ALA A 124 10.45 -15.18 -26.88
CA ALA A 124 11.08 -15.51 -25.60
C ALA A 124 12.50 -14.90 -25.54
N TYR A 125 12.93 -14.62 -24.32
CA TYR A 125 14.22 -13.96 -24.07
C TYR A 125 15.42 -14.93 -24.14
N ALA A 126 15.17 -16.23 -23.98
CA ALA A 126 16.18 -17.26 -24.04
C ALA A 126 16.00 -18.11 -25.31
N ARG A 127 17.11 -18.55 -25.91
CA ARG A 127 17.11 -19.50 -27.01
C ARG A 127 16.70 -20.87 -26.49
N GLU A 128 15.68 -21.46 -27.07
CA GLU A 128 15.29 -22.85 -26.84
C GLU A 128 15.63 -23.72 -28.01
N THR A 129 15.90 -25.01 -27.76
CA THR A 129 16.08 -25.98 -28.82
C THR A 129 14.71 -26.42 -29.30
N ILE A 130 14.38 -26.06 -30.50
CA ILE A 130 13.13 -26.43 -31.17
C ILE A 130 13.42 -27.56 -32.13
N GLU A 131 12.66 -28.65 -32.07
CA GLU A 131 12.72 -29.74 -33.02
C GLU A 131 11.78 -29.40 -34.19
N LEU A 132 12.37 -29.20 -35.36
CA LEU A 132 11.60 -28.98 -36.57
C LEU A 132 10.92 -30.28 -37.01
N PRO A 133 9.84 -30.21 -37.86
CA PRO A 133 9.18 -31.39 -38.42
C PRO A 133 10.13 -32.34 -39.14
N ASP A 134 11.29 -31.86 -39.60
CA ASP A 134 12.35 -32.62 -40.28
C ASP A 134 13.28 -33.37 -39.32
N GLY A 135 13.04 -33.36 -38.01
CA GLY A 135 13.89 -33.96 -36.99
C GLY A 135 15.19 -33.17 -36.69
N ARG A 136 15.39 -32.00 -37.28
CA ARG A 136 16.54 -31.11 -37.00
C ARG A 136 16.28 -30.31 -35.76
N GLN A 137 17.27 -30.23 -34.88
CA GLN A 137 17.23 -29.35 -33.68
C GLN A 137 17.88 -28.01 -34.04
N VAL A 138 17.07 -26.94 -33.95
CA VAL A 138 17.54 -25.56 -34.15
C VAL A 138 17.39 -24.80 -32.85
N ARG A 139 18.39 -23.98 -32.49
CA ARG A 139 18.32 -23.09 -31.34
C ARG A 139 17.87 -21.70 -31.75
N GLU A 140 16.59 -21.43 -31.53
CA GLU A 140 15.96 -20.16 -31.87
C GLU A 140 15.22 -19.56 -30.66
N PHE A 141 14.84 -18.28 -30.76
CA PHE A 141 13.97 -17.63 -29.81
C PHE A 141 12.52 -17.99 -30.15
N PRO A 142 11.85 -18.86 -29.36
CA PRO A 142 10.49 -19.24 -29.68
C PRO A 142 9.54 -18.04 -29.55
N ARG A 143 8.50 -18.06 -30.42
CA ARG A 143 7.43 -17.09 -30.34
C ARG A 143 6.66 -17.27 -29.02
N LEU A 144 6.30 -16.17 -28.37
CA LEU A 144 5.49 -16.19 -27.15
C LEU A 144 4.07 -16.70 -27.45
N ARG A 145 3.46 -17.37 -26.46
CA ARG A 145 2.10 -17.90 -26.59
C ARG A 145 1.06 -16.79 -26.53
N HIS A 146 1.31 -15.77 -25.71
CA HIS A 146 0.37 -14.68 -25.44
C HIS A 146 0.91 -13.33 -25.90
N GLY A 147 2.23 -13.08 -25.77
CA GLY A 147 2.85 -11.83 -26.18
C GLY A 147 2.87 -11.63 -27.69
N GLY A 148 2.05 -10.72 -28.23
CA GLY A 148 1.95 -10.42 -29.64
C GLY A 148 1.38 -11.57 -30.50
N ALA A 149 0.67 -12.52 -29.89
CA ALA A 149 0.14 -13.71 -30.56
C ALA A 149 -0.85 -13.38 -31.70
N HIS A 150 -1.50 -12.24 -31.65
CA HIS A 150 -2.46 -11.78 -32.67
C HIS A 150 -1.79 -11.24 -33.96
N LEU A 151 -0.50 -10.94 -33.92
CA LEU A 151 0.24 -10.41 -35.06
C LEU A 151 0.47 -11.53 -36.09
N VAL A 152 0.08 -11.29 -37.34
CA VAL A 152 0.38 -12.19 -38.44
C VAL A 152 1.79 -11.92 -38.97
N GLN A 153 2.14 -10.65 -39.14
CA GLN A 153 3.48 -10.21 -39.53
C GLN A 153 4.15 -9.51 -38.36
N LEU A 154 5.42 -9.82 -38.10
CA LEU A 154 6.17 -9.27 -36.97
C LEU A 154 6.55 -7.80 -37.19
N ASP A 155 6.60 -7.38 -38.46
CA ASP A 155 6.92 -5.99 -38.83
C ASP A 155 5.84 -5.01 -38.36
N ASP A 156 4.60 -5.48 -38.19
CA ASP A 156 3.47 -4.66 -37.73
C ASP A 156 3.50 -4.40 -36.22
N TRP A 157 4.45 -4.98 -35.47
CA TRP A 157 4.54 -4.86 -34.01
C TRP A 157 4.59 -3.40 -33.52
N ALA A 158 5.45 -2.59 -34.14
CA ALA A 158 5.66 -1.21 -33.74
C ALA A 158 4.41 -0.36 -33.99
N GLU A 159 3.73 -0.60 -35.12
CA GLU A 159 2.49 0.09 -35.47
C GLU A 159 1.34 -0.29 -34.53
N ASP A 160 1.16 -1.59 -34.21
CA ASP A 160 0.13 -2.05 -33.30
C ASP A 160 0.33 -1.51 -31.86
N VAL A 161 1.57 -1.54 -31.35
CA VAL A 161 1.89 -0.99 -30.03
C VAL A 161 1.61 0.52 -30.01
N MET A 162 2.07 1.26 -31.02
CA MET A 162 1.87 2.70 -31.11
C MET A 162 0.38 3.05 -31.20
N LEU A 163 -0.39 2.31 -31.99
CA LEU A 163 -1.83 2.53 -32.15
C LEU A 163 -2.59 2.28 -30.84
N ARG A 164 -2.24 1.24 -30.07
CA ARG A 164 -2.84 0.95 -28.75
C ARG A 164 -2.48 2.02 -27.72
N VAL A 165 -1.22 2.44 -27.69
CA VAL A 165 -0.78 3.55 -26.81
C VAL A 165 -1.54 4.83 -27.16
N LEU A 166 -1.65 5.17 -28.45
CA LEU A 166 -2.37 6.36 -28.88
C LEU A 166 -3.86 6.30 -28.52
N ARG A 167 -4.52 5.14 -28.75
CA ARG A 167 -5.91 4.92 -28.32
C ARG A 167 -6.07 5.08 -26.82
N GLY A 168 -5.14 4.55 -26.02
CA GLY A 168 -5.12 4.69 -24.57
C GLY A 168 -4.96 6.15 -24.14
N LEU A 169 -4.06 6.91 -24.79
CA LEU A 169 -3.85 8.33 -24.52
C LEU A 169 -5.09 9.18 -24.89
N VAL A 170 -5.71 8.91 -26.04
CA VAL A 170 -6.96 9.58 -26.44
C VAL A 170 -8.07 9.32 -25.42
N LEU A 171 -8.23 8.04 -24.99
CA LEU A 171 -9.20 7.69 -23.97
C LEU A 171 -8.88 8.37 -22.63
N ALA A 172 -7.60 8.45 -22.25
CA ALA A 172 -7.14 9.16 -21.06
C ALA A 172 -7.52 10.64 -21.11
N LEU A 173 -7.29 11.28 -22.22
CA LEU A 173 -7.60 12.69 -22.43
C LEU A 173 -9.12 12.94 -22.36
N VAL A 174 -9.91 12.11 -23.03
CA VAL A 174 -11.38 12.21 -22.99
C VAL A 174 -11.90 12.01 -21.57
N LEU A 175 -11.46 10.94 -20.89
CA LEU A 175 -11.87 10.65 -19.51
C LEU A 175 -11.43 11.76 -18.54
N TRP A 176 -10.20 12.24 -18.68
CA TRP A 176 -9.70 13.37 -17.89
C TRP A 176 -10.54 14.63 -18.07
N PHE A 177 -10.93 14.92 -19.31
CA PHE A 177 -11.77 16.09 -19.61
C PHE A 177 -13.16 15.93 -18.98
N VAL A 178 -13.77 14.76 -19.12
CA VAL A 178 -15.09 14.46 -18.53
C VAL A 178 -15.03 14.54 -17.00
N LEU A 179 -14.05 13.91 -16.37
CA LEU A 179 -13.91 13.93 -14.90
C LEU A 179 -13.60 15.36 -14.40
N SER A 180 -12.76 16.10 -15.10
CA SER A 180 -12.46 17.51 -14.78
C SER A 180 -13.74 18.36 -14.88
N TRP A 181 -14.52 18.18 -15.92
CA TRP A 181 -15.77 18.88 -16.12
C TRP A 181 -16.81 18.53 -15.04
N MET A 182 -16.98 17.24 -14.73
CA MET A 182 -17.85 16.78 -13.64
C MET A 182 -17.41 17.35 -12.28
N LEU A 183 -16.11 17.38 -12.01
CA LEU A 183 -15.58 17.96 -10.78
C LEU A 183 -15.87 19.46 -10.69
N VAL A 184 -15.67 20.22 -11.76
CA VAL A 184 -16.00 21.64 -11.82
C VAL A 184 -17.50 21.89 -11.56
N ILE A 185 -18.38 21.07 -12.12
CA ILE A 185 -19.84 21.19 -11.88
C ILE A 185 -20.17 20.84 -10.43
N ALA A 186 -19.62 19.77 -9.89
CA ALA A 186 -19.91 19.30 -8.53
C ALA A 186 -19.40 20.26 -7.44
N LEU A 187 -18.30 20.93 -7.70
CA LEU A 187 -17.67 21.86 -6.76
C LEU A 187 -18.12 23.31 -6.92
N ARG A 188 -19.01 23.60 -7.86
CA ARG A 188 -19.60 24.94 -7.95
C ARG A 188 -20.14 25.35 -6.58
N PRO A 189 -19.74 26.51 -6.05
CA PRO A 189 -20.31 27.00 -4.81
C PRO A 189 -21.82 27.19 -5.06
N GLN A 190 -22.61 26.36 -4.42
CA GLN A 190 -24.03 26.66 -4.23
C GLN A 190 -24.02 27.94 -3.40
N ALA A 191 -24.66 28.97 -3.91
CA ALA A 191 -24.84 30.24 -3.22
C ALA A 191 -25.81 29.99 -2.03
N GLU A 192 -25.28 29.35 -0.96
CA GLU A 192 -25.89 29.31 0.34
C GLU A 192 -25.48 30.58 1.09
N GLY A 193 -26.49 31.35 1.47
CA GLY A 193 -26.37 32.63 2.12
C GLY A 193 -25.44 32.64 3.32
N GLY A 194 -24.58 33.62 3.33
CA GLY A 194 -23.71 33.85 4.48
C GLY A 194 -22.55 34.81 4.22
N THR A 195 -22.82 35.98 3.69
CA THR A 195 -22.14 37.26 4.07
C THR A 195 -22.87 38.43 3.43
N GLN A 196 -23.33 39.32 4.24
CA GLN A 196 -24.19 40.47 3.96
C GLN A 196 -23.58 41.54 3.06
N ASP A 197 -22.40 41.35 2.48
CA ASP A 197 -21.65 42.39 1.76
C ASP A 197 -21.59 42.25 0.22
N ARG A 198 -22.33 41.32 -0.38
CA ARG A 198 -22.43 41.22 -1.85
C ARG A 198 -23.91 41.28 -2.34
N MET A 199 -24.61 42.26 -1.88
CA MET A 199 -25.89 42.64 -2.48
C MET A 199 -25.68 43.52 -3.71
N HIS A 200 -25.16 43.01 -4.83
CA HIS A 200 -25.40 43.72 -6.10
C HIS A 200 -25.25 42.90 -7.37
N ASP A 201 -24.98 41.60 -7.32
CA ASP A 201 -25.23 40.83 -8.56
C ASP A 201 -25.46 39.36 -8.23
N GLY A 202 -26.72 38.92 -8.36
CA GLY A 202 -27.15 37.54 -8.16
C GLY A 202 -26.74 36.58 -9.26
N SER A 203 -25.60 36.82 -9.92
CA SER A 203 -25.07 35.96 -10.95
C SER A 203 -24.35 34.76 -10.35
N ARG A 204 -24.93 33.58 -10.52
CA ARG A 204 -24.25 32.30 -10.29
C ARG A 204 -22.98 32.29 -11.12
N MET A 205 -21.82 32.18 -10.46
CA MET A 205 -20.51 32.03 -11.14
C MET A 205 -20.64 30.95 -12.24
N SER A 206 -20.32 31.29 -13.48
CA SER A 206 -20.41 30.35 -14.59
C SER A 206 -19.40 29.22 -14.43
N ALA A 207 -19.63 28.04 -15.04
CA ALA A 207 -18.66 26.94 -14.98
C ALA A 207 -17.32 27.37 -15.61
N ALA A 208 -17.36 28.24 -16.61
CA ALA A 208 -16.18 28.77 -17.26
C ALA A 208 -15.35 29.67 -16.33
N GLU A 209 -16.01 30.55 -15.56
CA GLU A 209 -15.34 31.42 -14.58
C GLU A 209 -14.71 30.61 -13.44
N PHE A 210 -15.44 29.61 -12.90
CA PHE A 210 -14.91 28.72 -11.86
C PHE A 210 -13.72 27.88 -12.40
N SER A 211 -13.83 27.35 -13.62
CA SER A 211 -12.73 26.63 -14.25
C SER A 211 -11.49 27.52 -14.44
N ALA A 212 -11.68 28.76 -14.90
CA ALA A 212 -10.60 29.73 -15.04
C ALA A 212 -9.94 30.04 -13.69
N GLN A 213 -10.73 30.18 -12.61
CA GLN A 213 -10.24 30.40 -11.25
C GLN A 213 -9.41 29.20 -10.74
N VAL A 214 -9.87 27.97 -11.01
CA VAL A 214 -9.13 26.74 -10.67
C VAL A 214 -7.79 26.69 -11.40
N TRP A 215 -7.76 26.98 -12.71
CA TRP A 215 -6.54 26.96 -13.50
C TRP A 215 -5.57 28.10 -13.14
N ARG A 216 -6.08 29.26 -12.73
CA ARG A 216 -5.26 30.37 -12.21
C ARG A 216 -4.73 30.13 -10.79
N GLY A 217 -5.14 29.04 -10.13
CA GLY A 217 -4.71 28.70 -8.77
C GLY A 217 -5.28 29.64 -7.69
N GLN A 218 -6.40 30.30 -7.95
CA GLN A 218 -7.05 31.21 -7.02
C GLN A 218 -8.08 30.51 -6.10
N SER A 219 -8.20 29.18 -6.20
CA SER A 219 -9.08 28.37 -5.34
C SER A 219 -8.42 28.06 -4.00
N GLU A 220 -9.20 28.01 -2.91
CA GLU A 220 -8.70 27.66 -1.56
C GLU A 220 -7.98 26.29 -1.51
N ILE A 221 -8.47 25.32 -2.27
CA ILE A 221 -7.87 23.99 -2.45
C ILE A 221 -7.19 23.98 -3.82
N PRO A 222 -5.96 23.50 -3.93
CA PRO A 222 -5.21 23.48 -5.18
C PRO A 222 -5.72 22.39 -6.16
N TRP A 223 -6.96 22.52 -6.63
CA TRP A 223 -7.61 21.59 -7.56
C TRP A 223 -6.80 21.39 -8.84
N ARG A 224 -6.03 22.41 -9.24
CA ARG A 224 -5.13 22.32 -10.39
C ARG A 224 -4.13 21.17 -10.25
N SER A 225 -3.49 21.03 -9.07
CA SER A 225 -2.52 19.95 -8.84
C SER A 225 -3.19 18.57 -8.87
N LEU A 226 -4.40 18.44 -8.29
CA LEU A 226 -5.18 17.20 -8.35
C LEU A 226 -5.53 16.83 -9.80
N LEU A 227 -6.01 17.78 -10.60
CA LEU A 227 -6.37 17.54 -12.00
C LEU A 227 -5.17 17.14 -12.85
N ILE A 228 -4.01 17.79 -12.65
CA ILE A 228 -2.76 17.42 -13.33
C ILE A 228 -2.32 16.01 -12.95
N THR A 229 -2.32 15.68 -11.65
CA THR A 229 -1.95 14.35 -11.17
C THR A 229 -2.93 13.28 -11.67
N LEU A 230 -4.23 13.58 -11.67
CA LEU A 230 -5.24 12.68 -12.23
C LEU A 230 -5.01 12.44 -13.74
N GLY A 231 -4.73 13.50 -14.49
CA GLY A 231 -4.41 13.40 -15.92
C GLY A 231 -3.16 12.55 -16.18
N PHE A 232 -2.12 12.75 -15.37
CA PHE A 232 -0.91 11.95 -15.46
C PHE A 232 -1.16 10.47 -15.14
N LEU A 233 -1.93 10.17 -14.09
CA LEU A 233 -2.29 8.79 -13.74
C LEU A 233 -3.13 8.12 -14.84
N LEU A 234 -4.11 8.82 -15.39
CA LEU A 234 -4.91 8.30 -16.49
C LEU A 234 -4.05 8.07 -17.76
N ALA A 235 -3.15 9.00 -18.07
CA ALA A 235 -2.22 8.87 -19.20
C ALA A 235 -1.22 7.73 -19.02
N LEU A 236 -0.96 7.28 -17.80
CA LEU A 236 -0.13 6.11 -17.51
C LEU A 236 -0.96 4.81 -17.52
N ILE A 237 -2.08 4.78 -16.82
CA ILE A 237 -2.86 3.54 -16.57
C ILE A 237 -3.60 3.08 -17.83
N LEU A 238 -4.21 3.99 -18.61
CA LEU A 238 -5.06 3.59 -19.73
C LEU A 238 -4.29 3.03 -20.92
N PRO A 239 -3.14 3.57 -21.35
CA PRO A 239 -2.31 2.91 -22.36
C PRO A 239 -1.82 1.53 -21.92
N ILE A 240 -1.40 1.37 -20.65
CA ILE A 240 -1.05 0.07 -20.09
C ILE A 240 -2.24 -0.87 -20.18
N GLY A 241 -3.44 -0.44 -19.80
CA GLY A 241 -4.66 -1.23 -19.89
C GLY A 241 -5.03 -1.66 -21.32
N MET A 242 -4.70 -0.85 -22.34
CA MET A 242 -4.89 -1.20 -23.74
C MET A 242 -3.85 -2.20 -24.29
N LEU A 243 -2.65 -2.20 -23.70
CA LEU A 243 -1.57 -3.12 -24.10
C LEU A 243 -1.69 -4.49 -23.40
N VAL A 244 -2.10 -4.52 -22.14
CA VAL A 244 -2.24 -5.72 -21.31
C VAL A 244 -2.95 -6.90 -22.01
N PRO A 245 -4.04 -6.71 -22.81
CA PRO A 245 -4.69 -7.82 -23.47
C PRO A 245 -3.86 -8.54 -24.52
N GLN A 246 -2.75 -7.97 -25.01
CA GLN A 246 -1.98 -8.51 -26.13
C GLN A 246 -0.48 -8.65 -25.84
N TYR A 247 0.04 -7.95 -24.83
CA TYR A 247 1.46 -7.91 -24.53
C TYR A 247 1.72 -8.00 -23.04
N HIS A 248 2.87 -8.57 -22.68
CA HIS A 248 3.42 -8.43 -21.32
C HIS A 248 4.13 -7.09 -21.19
N VAL A 249 3.43 -6.10 -20.63
CA VAL A 249 3.89 -4.70 -20.63
C VAL A 249 5.21 -4.55 -19.88
N LEU A 250 5.36 -5.22 -18.73
CA LEU A 250 6.59 -5.23 -17.92
C LEU A 250 7.38 -6.54 -18.05
N GLY A 251 7.09 -7.34 -19.09
CA GLY A 251 7.72 -8.63 -19.30
C GLY A 251 7.23 -9.72 -18.33
N THR A 252 7.92 -10.86 -18.34
CA THR A 252 7.61 -12.02 -17.48
C THR A 252 8.80 -12.41 -16.62
N ASP A 253 8.52 -13.13 -15.53
CA ASP A 253 9.52 -13.69 -14.62
C ASP A 253 10.03 -15.06 -15.10
N LYS A 254 10.86 -15.74 -14.28
CA LYS A 254 11.42 -17.06 -14.57
C LYS A 254 10.38 -18.17 -14.75
N VAL A 255 9.20 -18.02 -14.17
CA VAL A 255 8.08 -18.98 -14.24
C VAL A 255 7.08 -18.55 -15.32
N GLY A 256 7.37 -17.46 -16.02
CA GLY A 256 6.53 -16.92 -17.08
C GLY A 256 5.32 -16.12 -16.56
N GLN A 257 5.28 -15.75 -15.29
CA GLN A 257 4.24 -14.89 -14.75
C GLN A 257 4.48 -13.43 -15.13
N ASP A 258 3.40 -12.70 -15.35
CA ASP A 258 3.48 -11.29 -15.72
C ASP A 258 4.00 -10.43 -14.56
N VAL A 259 5.06 -9.66 -14.80
CA VAL A 259 5.70 -8.82 -13.79
C VAL A 259 4.79 -7.69 -13.32
N LEU A 260 3.87 -7.19 -14.16
CA LEU A 260 2.88 -6.20 -13.74
C LEU A 260 1.92 -6.79 -12.70
N LEU A 261 1.46 -8.04 -12.89
CA LEU A 261 0.62 -8.75 -11.92
C LEU A 261 1.34 -8.89 -10.57
N LEU A 262 2.61 -9.33 -10.59
CA LEU A 262 3.41 -9.48 -9.38
C LEU A 262 3.59 -8.15 -8.64
N SER A 263 3.85 -7.06 -9.40
CA SER A 263 4.03 -5.71 -8.82
C SER A 263 2.75 -5.19 -8.17
N LEU A 264 1.59 -5.37 -8.81
CA LEU A 264 0.29 -4.95 -8.25
C LEU A 264 -0.08 -5.73 -6.99
N LYS A 265 0.18 -7.04 -6.96
CA LYS A 265 -0.04 -7.87 -5.77
C LYS A 265 0.90 -7.55 -4.63
N SER A 266 2.14 -7.16 -4.94
CA SER A 266 3.13 -6.75 -3.93
C SER A 266 2.70 -5.51 -3.14
N LEU A 267 1.82 -4.67 -3.69
CA LEU A 267 1.28 -3.50 -2.99
C LEU A 267 0.52 -3.87 -1.72
N ARG A 268 -0.29 -4.94 -1.73
CA ARG A 268 -1.00 -5.40 -0.54
C ARG A 268 -0.03 -5.73 0.59
N THR A 269 0.99 -6.53 0.30
CA THR A 269 1.99 -6.95 1.29
C THR A 269 2.70 -5.74 1.90
N ALA A 270 3.13 -4.77 1.09
CA ALA A 270 3.77 -3.55 1.55
C ALA A 270 2.84 -2.70 2.44
N LEU A 271 1.57 -2.52 2.04
CA LEU A 271 0.57 -1.77 2.82
C LEU A 271 0.24 -2.46 4.15
N VAL A 272 0.06 -3.79 4.13
CA VAL A 272 -0.21 -4.58 5.34
C VAL A 272 0.96 -4.46 6.32
N ILE A 273 2.19 -4.66 5.87
CA ILE A 273 3.37 -4.57 6.74
C ILE A 273 3.50 -3.17 7.30
N GLY A 274 3.48 -2.13 6.48
CA GLY A 274 3.61 -0.75 6.95
C GLY A 274 2.54 -0.37 7.97
N THR A 275 1.29 -0.79 7.77
CA THR A 275 0.17 -0.41 8.65
C THR A 275 0.07 -1.28 9.90
N LEU A 276 0.12 -2.61 9.79
CA LEU A 276 0.00 -3.51 10.94
C LEU A 276 1.20 -3.43 11.87
N THR A 277 2.42 -3.31 11.32
CA THR A 277 3.63 -3.11 12.14
C THR A 277 3.51 -1.84 12.96
N THR A 278 3.05 -0.74 12.36
CA THR A 278 2.82 0.52 13.08
C THR A 278 1.75 0.35 14.18
N LEU A 279 0.67 -0.38 13.91
CA LEU A 279 -0.37 -0.66 14.89
C LEU A 279 0.17 -1.43 16.11
N VAL A 280 1.07 -2.39 15.89
CA VAL A 280 1.73 -3.15 16.96
C VAL A 280 2.72 -2.27 17.73
N MET A 281 3.51 -1.46 17.03
CA MET A 281 4.52 -0.58 17.63
C MET A 281 3.93 0.50 18.54
N LEU A 282 2.79 1.08 18.15
CA LEU A 282 2.20 2.24 18.83
C LEU A 282 1.90 2.04 20.31
N PRO A 283 1.24 0.97 20.78
CA PRO A 283 0.95 0.78 22.20
C PRO A 283 2.21 0.75 23.06
N PHE A 284 3.27 0.07 22.61
CA PHE A 284 4.55 0.01 23.31
C PHE A 284 5.22 1.38 23.37
N ALA A 285 5.32 2.07 22.25
CA ALA A 285 5.93 3.40 22.20
C ALA A 285 5.19 4.44 23.06
N LEU A 286 3.85 4.44 23.00
CA LEU A 286 3.01 5.36 23.78
C LEU A 286 3.11 5.09 25.27
N LEU A 287 2.87 3.85 25.69
CA LEU A 287 2.85 3.50 27.11
C LEU A 287 4.23 3.70 27.73
N LEU A 288 5.27 3.12 27.15
CA LEU A 288 6.61 3.18 27.69
C LEU A 288 7.20 4.59 27.62
N GLY A 289 6.98 5.32 26.48
CA GLY A 289 7.45 6.70 26.35
C GLY A 289 6.81 7.67 27.35
N MET A 290 5.47 7.57 27.54
CA MET A 290 4.78 8.37 28.56
C MET A 290 5.19 7.98 29.98
N MET A 291 5.35 6.69 30.28
CA MET A 291 5.76 6.23 31.61
C MET A 291 7.17 6.72 31.97
N ALA A 292 8.12 6.59 31.06
CA ALA A 292 9.49 7.06 31.23
C ALA A 292 9.53 8.57 31.50
N GLY A 293 8.83 9.38 30.67
CA GLY A 293 8.81 10.83 30.83
C GLY A 293 8.05 11.31 32.06
N TYR A 294 6.96 10.62 32.46
CA TYR A 294 6.11 11.05 33.58
C TYR A 294 6.66 10.66 34.96
N PHE A 295 7.02 9.37 35.15
CA PHE A 295 7.43 8.88 36.47
C PHE A 295 8.86 9.26 36.83
N ARG A 296 9.78 9.29 35.86
CA ARG A 296 11.23 9.48 36.09
C ARG A 296 11.84 8.40 37.00
N GLY A 297 13.11 8.60 37.41
CA GLY A 297 13.82 7.69 38.28
C GLY A 297 13.92 6.29 37.73
N TRP A 298 13.77 5.29 38.58
CA TRP A 298 13.99 3.88 38.18
C TRP A 298 13.11 3.40 37.02
N VAL A 299 11.89 3.94 36.86
CA VAL A 299 11.01 3.58 35.72
C VAL A 299 11.63 4.10 34.41
N ASP A 300 12.11 5.32 34.42
CA ASP A 300 12.81 5.92 33.27
C ASP A 300 14.09 5.17 32.98
N ASP A 301 14.91 4.88 34.00
CA ASP A 301 16.18 4.18 33.85
C ASP A 301 15.98 2.77 33.29
N LEU A 302 14.97 2.04 33.74
CA LEU A 302 14.62 0.71 33.24
C LEU A 302 14.20 0.76 31.77
N ILE A 303 13.32 1.68 31.40
CA ILE A 303 12.84 1.82 30.02
C ILE A 303 13.98 2.26 29.09
N GLN A 304 14.84 3.19 29.55
CA GLN A 304 16.04 3.59 28.83
C GLN A 304 17.01 2.41 28.61
N TYR A 305 17.22 1.60 29.64
CA TYR A 305 18.04 0.41 29.52
C TYR A 305 17.48 -0.55 28.47
N LEU A 306 16.17 -0.81 28.50
CA LEU A 306 15.50 -1.70 27.55
C LEU A 306 15.66 -1.21 26.10
N TYR A 307 15.33 0.06 25.80
CA TYR A 307 15.44 0.53 24.43
C TYR A 307 16.88 0.68 23.96
N THR A 308 17.82 1.02 24.87
CA THR A 308 19.24 1.10 24.52
C THR A 308 19.81 -0.28 24.22
N SER A 309 19.47 -1.29 25.03
CA SER A 309 19.88 -2.68 24.79
C SER A 309 19.34 -3.22 23.47
N LEU A 310 18.06 -2.98 23.16
CA LEU A 310 17.48 -3.38 21.87
C LEU A 310 18.14 -2.65 20.69
N HIS A 311 18.45 -1.38 20.87
CA HIS A 311 19.07 -0.55 19.81
C HIS A 311 20.54 -0.86 19.57
N SER A 312 21.23 -1.50 20.53
CA SER A 312 22.62 -1.93 20.38
C SER A 312 22.78 -3.13 19.44
N ILE A 313 21.70 -3.88 19.21
CA ILE A 313 21.68 -5.00 18.28
C ILE A 313 21.25 -4.45 16.90
N PRO A 314 21.97 -4.78 15.80
CA PRO A 314 21.49 -4.39 14.47
C PRO A 314 20.09 -4.93 14.20
N GLY A 315 19.11 -4.02 14.00
CA GLY A 315 17.68 -4.36 13.95
C GLY A 315 17.35 -5.45 12.93
N VAL A 316 17.99 -5.41 11.76
CA VAL A 316 17.79 -6.43 10.71
C VAL A 316 18.19 -7.83 11.20
N LEU A 317 19.30 -7.95 11.96
CA LEU A 317 19.76 -9.24 12.48
C LEU A 317 18.85 -9.75 13.59
N LEU A 318 18.36 -8.86 14.46
CA LEU A 318 17.43 -9.22 15.53
C LEU A 318 16.12 -9.76 14.95
N VAL A 319 15.55 -9.05 13.98
CA VAL A 319 14.33 -9.46 13.29
C VAL A 319 14.55 -10.76 12.53
N ALA A 320 15.66 -10.89 11.81
CA ALA A 320 16.00 -12.10 11.07
C ALA A 320 16.10 -13.32 11.99
N ALA A 321 16.78 -13.20 13.13
CA ALA A 321 16.88 -14.28 14.10
C ALA A 321 15.49 -14.70 14.63
N ALA A 322 14.63 -13.73 15.00
CA ALA A 322 13.29 -14.00 15.50
C ALA A 322 12.40 -14.68 14.44
N VAL A 323 12.47 -14.23 13.18
CA VAL A 323 11.71 -14.82 12.07
C VAL A 323 12.19 -16.24 11.77
N LEU A 324 13.50 -16.51 11.81
CA LEU A 324 14.03 -17.87 11.61
C LEU A 324 13.56 -18.83 12.70
N VAL A 325 13.57 -18.43 13.97
CA VAL A 325 13.03 -19.24 15.08
C VAL A 325 11.55 -19.56 14.85
N LEU A 326 10.78 -18.55 14.44
CA LEU A 326 9.36 -18.74 14.13
C LEU A 326 9.16 -19.68 12.94
N GLN A 327 9.97 -19.55 11.90
CA GLN A 327 9.89 -20.42 10.73
C GLN A 327 10.09 -21.89 11.11
N VAL A 328 11.08 -22.21 11.93
CA VAL A 328 11.30 -23.56 12.45
C VAL A 328 10.07 -24.06 13.22
N GLN A 329 9.42 -23.20 14.03
CA GLN A 329 8.20 -23.58 14.75
C GLN A 329 7.03 -23.89 13.82
N ILE A 330 6.87 -23.11 12.74
CA ILE A 330 5.83 -23.32 11.73
C ILE A 330 6.07 -24.62 10.95
N GLU A 331 7.33 -24.90 10.58
CA GLU A 331 7.71 -26.10 9.81
C GLU A 331 7.61 -27.38 10.63
N THR A 332 7.85 -27.32 11.94
CA THR A 332 7.74 -28.49 12.85
C THR A 332 6.31 -28.83 13.23
N ARG A 333 5.34 -27.94 13.00
CA ARG A 333 3.92 -28.13 13.37
C ARG A 333 2.97 -27.81 12.22
N PRO A 334 3.03 -28.58 11.11
CA PRO A 334 2.21 -28.33 9.92
C PRO A 334 0.71 -28.48 10.20
N GLU A 335 0.32 -29.23 11.23
CA GLU A 335 -1.08 -29.44 11.64
C GLU A 335 -1.79 -28.15 12.10
N TRP A 336 -1.06 -27.11 12.46
CA TRP A 336 -1.64 -25.82 12.86
C TRP A 336 -2.26 -25.05 11.69
N PHE A 337 -1.84 -25.39 10.46
CA PHE A 337 -2.21 -24.64 9.26
C PHE A 337 -2.83 -25.54 8.20
N PRO A 338 -4.18 -25.61 8.12
CA PRO A 338 -4.88 -26.46 7.16
C PRO A 338 -4.61 -26.08 5.69
N THR A 339 -4.20 -24.82 5.43
CA THR A 339 -3.95 -24.33 4.06
C THR A 339 -2.64 -23.54 3.98
N THR A 340 -2.01 -23.57 2.78
CA THR A 340 -0.80 -22.77 2.50
C THR A 340 -1.03 -21.27 2.66
N ALA A 341 -2.24 -20.79 2.27
CA ALA A 341 -2.62 -19.40 2.43
C ALA A 341 -2.65 -18.96 3.91
N GLN A 342 -3.20 -19.80 4.81
CA GLN A 342 -3.23 -19.50 6.25
C GLN A 342 -1.81 -19.49 6.85
N ARG A 343 -0.95 -20.42 6.42
CA ARG A 343 0.45 -20.45 6.85
C ARG A 343 1.19 -19.19 6.43
N ALA A 344 1.05 -18.77 5.18
CA ALA A 344 1.68 -17.57 4.65
C ALA A 344 1.17 -16.31 5.35
N ASP A 345 -0.15 -16.21 5.60
CA ASP A 345 -0.77 -15.11 6.33
C ASP A 345 -0.28 -15.01 7.78
N PHE A 346 -0.20 -16.15 8.48
CA PHE A 346 0.34 -16.18 9.85
C PHE A 346 1.81 -15.75 9.89
N ARG A 347 2.62 -16.17 8.91
CA ARG A 347 4.03 -15.74 8.81
C ARG A 347 4.14 -14.24 8.59
N LEU A 348 3.27 -13.67 7.73
CA LEU A 348 3.19 -12.23 7.51
C LEU A 348 2.78 -11.48 8.80
N LEU A 349 1.75 -11.97 9.50
CA LEU A 349 1.31 -11.38 10.76
C LEU A 349 2.42 -11.40 11.82
N ALA A 350 3.11 -12.53 11.94
CA ALA A 350 4.21 -12.68 12.89
C ALA A 350 5.39 -11.76 12.53
N LEU A 351 5.71 -11.59 11.26
CA LEU A 351 6.70 -10.62 10.81
C LEU A 351 6.31 -9.19 11.22
N CYS A 352 5.05 -8.78 11.02
CA CYS A 352 4.55 -7.49 11.48
C CYS A 352 4.67 -7.33 13.00
N PHE A 353 4.40 -8.38 13.76
CA PHE A 353 4.50 -8.37 15.22
C PHE A 353 5.96 -8.25 15.69
N ILE A 354 6.88 -9.02 15.11
CA ILE A 354 8.32 -8.96 15.42
C ILE A 354 8.88 -7.56 15.07
N LEU A 355 8.59 -7.06 13.86
CA LEU A 355 8.99 -5.71 13.46
C LEU A 355 8.41 -4.64 14.40
N GLY A 356 7.15 -4.76 14.78
CA GLY A 356 6.50 -3.80 15.68
C GLY A 356 7.12 -3.77 17.08
N ILE A 357 7.40 -4.95 17.65
CA ILE A 357 8.06 -5.07 18.96
C ILE A 357 9.51 -4.58 18.95
N THR A 358 10.17 -4.60 17.80
CA THR A 358 11.55 -4.13 17.69
C THR A 358 11.67 -2.66 17.32
N SER A 359 10.65 -2.06 16.68
CA SER A 359 10.71 -0.70 16.11
C SER A 359 10.21 0.40 17.05
N TRP A 360 9.59 0.09 18.20
CA TRP A 360 8.99 1.07 19.11
C TRP A 360 9.98 2.05 19.77
N THR A 361 11.28 1.75 19.76
CA THR A 361 12.32 2.45 20.51
C THR A 361 12.51 3.91 20.11
N GLY A 362 12.45 4.20 18.80
CA GLY A 362 12.59 5.55 18.24
C GLY A 362 11.47 6.48 18.71
N LEU A 363 10.22 6.06 18.51
CA LEU A 363 9.04 6.83 18.93
C LEU A 363 8.94 6.94 20.44
N CYS A 364 9.27 5.90 21.20
CA CYS A 364 9.32 5.93 22.67
C CYS A 364 10.26 7.03 23.18
N ARG A 365 11.45 7.15 22.61
CA ARG A 365 12.44 8.19 22.99
C ARG A 365 11.90 9.60 22.71
N LEU A 366 11.25 9.79 21.57
CA LEU A 366 10.64 11.07 21.22
C LEU A 366 9.51 11.44 22.18
N LEU A 367 8.61 10.51 22.46
CA LEU A 367 7.47 10.70 23.37
C LEU A 367 7.92 10.93 24.82
N ARG A 368 9.00 10.25 25.27
CA ARG A 368 9.62 10.51 26.56
C ARG A 368 10.06 11.97 26.67
N GLY A 369 10.79 12.47 25.66
CA GLY A 369 11.27 13.86 25.65
C GLY A 369 10.14 14.89 25.74
N GLU A 370 9.05 14.70 25.00
CA GLU A 370 7.89 15.59 25.07
C GLU A 370 7.08 15.42 26.35
N THR A 371 6.95 14.20 26.87
CA THR A 371 6.27 13.97 28.16
C THR A 371 6.99 14.65 29.32
N LEU A 372 8.34 14.68 29.32
CA LEU A 372 9.14 15.42 30.30
C LEU A 372 8.83 16.91 30.30
N LYS A 373 8.60 17.52 29.12
CA LYS A 373 8.20 18.92 29.00
C LYS A 373 6.76 19.16 29.49
N LEU A 374 5.82 18.33 29.01
CA LEU A 374 4.40 18.46 29.33
C LEU A 374 4.11 18.30 30.82
N ARG A 375 4.87 17.47 31.52
CA ARG A 375 4.75 17.23 32.94
C ARG A 375 5.00 18.51 33.76
N GLU A 376 5.86 19.40 33.30
CA GLU A 376 6.23 20.64 34.02
C GLU A 376 5.20 21.78 33.81
N PHE A 377 4.18 21.59 32.95
CA PHE A 377 3.15 22.60 32.76
C PHE A 377 2.22 22.73 33.97
N ASP A 378 1.82 23.98 34.29
CA ASP A 378 1.03 24.35 35.45
C ASP A 378 -0.26 23.54 35.61
N TYR A 379 -0.97 23.27 34.50
CA TYR A 379 -2.21 22.49 34.53
C TYR A 379 -1.99 21.02 34.91
N VAL A 380 -0.82 20.44 34.61
CA VAL A 380 -0.45 19.07 34.99
C VAL A 380 -0.05 19.05 36.47
N GLN A 381 0.72 20.06 36.91
CA GLN A 381 1.12 20.19 38.31
C GLN A 381 -0.09 20.46 39.22
N ALA A 382 -1.02 21.33 38.79
CA ALA A 382 -2.26 21.58 39.51
C ALA A 382 -3.11 20.29 39.61
N ALA A 383 -3.29 19.54 38.52
CA ALA A 383 -4.01 18.27 38.58
C ALA A 383 -3.37 17.26 39.56
N ARG A 384 -2.03 17.24 39.64
CA ARG A 384 -1.30 16.44 40.61
C ARG A 384 -1.50 16.91 42.06
N ALA A 385 -1.47 18.23 42.31
CA ALA A 385 -1.71 18.83 43.60
C ALA A 385 -3.13 18.55 44.12
N PHE A 386 -4.13 18.53 43.22
CA PHE A 386 -5.51 18.15 43.53
C PHE A 386 -5.74 16.63 43.69
N GLY A 387 -4.66 15.79 43.69
CA GLY A 387 -4.77 14.35 43.92
C GLY A 387 -5.34 13.54 42.76
N VAL A 388 -5.33 14.07 41.54
CA VAL A 388 -5.76 13.31 40.37
C VAL A 388 -4.79 12.14 40.13
N GLY A 389 -5.30 10.93 40.00
CA GLY A 389 -4.48 9.73 39.82
C GLY A 389 -3.60 9.82 38.57
N HIS A 390 -2.37 9.27 38.63
CA HIS A 390 -1.35 9.36 37.61
C HIS A 390 -1.83 8.88 36.22
N TRP A 391 -2.56 7.73 36.16
CA TRP A 391 -3.11 7.22 34.90
C TRP A 391 -4.11 8.16 34.26
N ARG A 392 -4.95 8.83 35.07
CA ARG A 392 -5.91 9.82 34.59
C ARG A 392 -5.20 11.06 34.03
N ILE A 393 -4.10 11.50 34.68
CA ILE A 393 -3.26 12.61 34.19
C ILE A 393 -2.65 12.22 32.83
N MET A 394 -2.01 11.06 32.74
CA MET A 394 -1.42 10.60 31.48
C MET A 394 -2.45 10.53 30.35
N ARG A 395 -3.62 9.91 30.60
CA ARG A 395 -4.64 9.73 29.57
C ARG A 395 -5.37 11.01 29.17
N ARG A 396 -5.63 11.92 30.11
CA ARG A 396 -6.51 13.10 29.89
C ARG A 396 -5.73 14.37 29.61
N HIS A 397 -4.52 14.49 30.10
CA HIS A 397 -3.71 15.72 30.01
C HIS A 397 -2.46 15.55 29.12
N ILE A 398 -1.77 14.42 29.20
CA ILE A 398 -0.51 14.21 28.45
C ILE A 398 -0.79 13.63 27.06
N LEU A 399 -1.48 12.48 26.99
CA LEU A 399 -1.73 11.78 25.72
C LEU A 399 -2.38 12.65 24.64
N PRO A 400 -3.40 13.48 24.91
CA PRO A 400 -3.99 14.31 23.86
C PRO A 400 -3.01 15.33 23.27
N ASN A 401 -2.09 15.83 24.09
CA ASN A 401 -1.05 16.78 23.67
C ASN A 401 0.09 16.09 22.89
N LEU A 402 0.30 14.79 23.06
CA LEU A 402 1.27 14.01 22.29
C LEU A 402 0.74 13.55 20.93
N MET A 403 -0.59 13.58 20.71
CA MET A 403 -1.21 12.97 19.53
C MET A 403 -0.74 13.56 18.21
N HIS A 404 -0.36 14.84 18.17
CA HIS A 404 0.20 15.44 16.97
C HIS A 404 1.56 14.82 16.60
N ILE A 405 2.43 14.56 17.59
CA ILE A 405 3.73 13.90 17.38
C ILE A 405 3.54 12.45 16.95
N VAL A 406 2.60 11.76 17.60
CA VAL A 406 2.25 10.38 17.24
C VAL A 406 1.79 10.29 15.79
N LEU A 407 0.91 11.19 15.35
CA LEU A 407 0.41 11.22 13.99
C LEU A 407 1.55 11.40 12.97
N ILE A 408 2.45 12.35 13.27
CA ILE A 408 3.63 12.62 12.41
C ILE A 408 4.52 11.37 12.33
N ALA A 409 4.84 10.76 13.48
CA ALA A 409 5.72 9.59 13.54
C ALA A 409 5.11 8.39 12.79
N VAL A 410 3.82 8.11 12.99
CA VAL A 410 3.10 7.00 12.31
C VAL A 410 3.23 7.09 10.80
N VAL A 411 3.04 8.29 10.25
CA VAL A 411 3.09 8.45 8.79
C VAL A 411 4.52 8.37 8.27
N MET A 412 5.51 8.86 9.03
CA MET A 412 6.93 8.78 8.64
C MET A 412 7.50 7.36 8.78
N ASP A 413 7.11 6.62 9.82
CA ASP A 413 7.60 5.27 10.07
C ASP A 413 7.11 4.25 9.02
N PHE A 414 5.95 4.52 8.41
CA PHE A 414 5.38 3.66 7.36
C PHE A 414 6.39 3.36 6.24
N SER A 415 7.03 4.37 5.69
CA SER A 415 7.99 4.20 4.59
C SER A 415 9.23 3.42 5.02
N GLY A 416 9.72 3.66 6.24
CA GLY A 416 10.84 2.92 6.83
C GLY A 416 10.53 1.43 7.01
N LEU A 417 9.31 1.11 7.42
CA LEU A 417 8.85 -0.27 7.63
C LEU A 417 8.68 -1.04 6.31
N VAL A 418 8.17 -0.39 5.27
CA VAL A 418 8.10 -0.98 3.92
C VAL A 418 9.49 -1.30 3.37
N LEU A 419 10.44 -0.37 3.56
CA LEU A 419 11.84 -0.61 3.15
C LEU A 419 12.52 -1.71 3.99
N ALA A 420 12.24 -1.77 5.29
CA ALA A 420 12.76 -2.82 6.17
C ALA A 420 12.29 -4.22 5.74
N GLU A 421 11.01 -4.37 5.34
CA GLU A 421 10.49 -5.61 4.76
C GLU A 421 11.24 -5.98 3.49
N ALA A 422 11.42 -5.04 2.57
CA ALA A 422 12.12 -5.30 1.31
C ALA A 422 13.55 -5.80 1.56
N VAL A 423 14.25 -5.24 2.54
CA VAL A 423 15.60 -5.69 2.94
C VAL A 423 15.56 -7.10 3.54
N LEU A 424 14.62 -7.39 4.44
CA LEU A 424 14.48 -8.72 5.04
C LEU A 424 14.13 -9.78 4.00
N SER A 425 13.20 -9.50 3.11
CA SER A 425 12.82 -10.40 2.02
C SER A 425 13.94 -10.58 1.00
N TYR A 426 14.74 -9.53 0.73
CA TYR A 426 15.95 -9.62 -0.10
C TYR A 426 17.00 -10.58 0.50
N VAL A 427 17.16 -10.60 1.82
CA VAL A 427 18.04 -11.54 2.52
C VAL A 427 17.44 -12.96 2.59
N GLY A 428 16.16 -13.13 2.24
CA GLY A 428 15.45 -14.42 2.27
C GLY A 428 14.79 -14.73 3.61
N VAL A 429 14.72 -13.79 4.52
CA VAL A 429 14.16 -13.95 5.88
C VAL A 429 12.86 -13.15 6.04
N GLY A 430 12.28 -12.64 4.97
CA GLY A 430 11.05 -11.83 5.00
C GLY A 430 9.75 -12.65 4.99
N VAL A 431 8.84 -12.24 4.12
CA VAL A 431 7.54 -12.89 3.91
C VAL A 431 7.68 -14.32 3.35
N ASP A 432 6.58 -15.07 3.39
CA ASP A 432 6.56 -16.43 2.81
C ASP A 432 6.88 -16.36 1.30
N PRO A 433 7.72 -17.26 0.75
CA PRO A 433 8.05 -17.28 -0.68
C PRO A 433 6.85 -17.44 -1.61
N SER A 434 5.73 -17.97 -1.11
CA SER A 434 4.47 -18.06 -1.86
C SER A 434 3.71 -16.74 -1.96
N MET A 435 4.12 -15.70 -1.20
CA MET A 435 3.51 -14.37 -1.21
C MET A 435 4.29 -13.42 -2.14
N ASN A 436 3.54 -12.58 -2.82
CA ASN A 436 4.13 -11.52 -3.62
C ASN A 436 4.50 -10.33 -2.72
N SER A 437 5.77 -9.91 -2.76
CA SER A 437 6.25 -8.66 -2.18
C SER A 437 7.32 -8.05 -3.06
N PHE A 438 7.58 -6.76 -2.90
CA PHE A 438 8.67 -6.11 -3.63
C PHE A 438 10.02 -6.72 -3.25
N GLY A 439 10.22 -7.09 -1.98
CA GLY A 439 11.43 -7.72 -1.52
C GLY A 439 11.66 -9.11 -2.13
N THR A 440 10.61 -9.94 -2.27
CA THR A 440 10.72 -11.25 -2.95
C THR A 440 11.00 -11.08 -4.44
N MET A 441 10.41 -10.08 -5.11
CA MET A 441 10.72 -9.75 -6.50
C MET A 441 12.19 -9.33 -6.67
N ILE A 442 12.71 -8.47 -5.79
CA ILE A 442 14.11 -8.02 -5.81
C ILE A 442 15.05 -9.20 -5.55
N ASN A 443 14.73 -10.07 -4.58
CA ASN A 443 15.53 -11.26 -4.28
C ASN A 443 15.59 -12.23 -5.48
N ALA A 444 14.47 -12.48 -6.14
CA ALA A 444 14.42 -13.31 -7.34
C ALA A 444 15.25 -12.67 -8.49
N ALA A 445 15.07 -11.37 -8.70
CA ALA A 445 15.76 -10.65 -9.78
C ALA A 445 17.28 -10.56 -9.56
N ARG A 446 17.77 -10.56 -8.32
CA ARG A 446 19.20 -10.49 -8.00
C ARG A 446 20.02 -11.57 -8.70
N LEU A 447 19.51 -12.79 -8.70
CA LEU A 447 20.20 -13.93 -9.32
C LEU A 447 20.21 -13.84 -10.85
N GLU A 448 19.23 -13.16 -11.42
CA GLU A 448 19.04 -13.03 -12.86
C GLU A 448 19.84 -11.85 -13.47
N MET A 449 20.30 -10.93 -12.62
CA MET A 449 21.17 -9.82 -13.06
C MET A 449 22.55 -10.29 -13.56
N GLY A 450 23.01 -11.45 -13.10
CA GLY A 450 24.28 -12.06 -13.55
C GLY A 450 24.16 -12.96 -14.79
N ARG A 451 22.97 -13.06 -15.38
CA ARG A 451 22.76 -13.86 -16.61
C ARG A 451 23.13 -13.09 -17.88
N GLU A 452 23.45 -13.85 -18.92
CA GLU A 452 23.58 -13.35 -20.30
C GLU A 452 22.49 -14.00 -21.18
N PRO A 453 21.55 -13.20 -21.67
CA PRO A 453 21.32 -11.77 -21.51
C PRO A 453 20.71 -11.40 -20.15
N MET A 454 21.03 -10.21 -19.62
CA MET A 454 20.61 -9.74 -18.30
C MET A 454 19.11 -9.45 -18.21
N VAL A 455 18.44 -9.99 -17.18
CA VAL A 455 17.00 -9.76 -16.92
C VAL A 455 16.85 -8.61 -15.91
N TRP A 456 16.57 -7.41 -16.40
CA TRP A 456 16.52 -6.17 -15.61
C TRP A 456 15.11 -5.70 -15.23
N TRP A 457 14.09 -6.08 -15.99
CA TRP A 457 12.75 -5.49 -15.90
C TRP A 457 12.01 -5.83 -14.60
N SER A 458 12.20 -7.04 -14.05
CA SER A 458 11.57 -7.42 -12.77
C SER A 458 12.08 -6.56 -11.60
N LEU A 459 13.42 -6.34 -11.57
CA LEU A 459 14.04 -5.45 -10.57
C LEU A 459 13.56 -4.00 -10.74
N SER A 460 13.57 -3.49 -11.98
CA SER A 460 13.15 -2.13 -12.28
C SER A 460 11.68 -1.90 -11.93
N SER A 461 10.81 -2.88 -12.19
CA SER A 461 9.40 -2.81 -11.85
C SER A 461 9.19 -2.73 -10.34
N ALA A 462 9.80 -3.64 -9.57
CA ALA A 462 9.72 -3.62 -8.11
C ALA A 462 10.22 -2.28 -7.54
N PHE A 463 11.34 -1.76 -8.06
CA PHE A 463 11.89 -0.47 -7.65
C PHE A 463 10.94 0.68 -7.95
N VAL A 464 10.39 0.77 -9.16
CA VAL A 464 9.49 1.86 -9.58
C VAL A 464 8.22 1.89 -8.74
N PHE A 465 7.54 0.75 -8.55
CA PHE A 465 6.33 0.69 -7.75
C PHE A 465 6.59 1.04 -6.28
N MET A 466 7.66 0.48 -5.69
CA MET A 466 8.05 0.78 -4.31
C MET A 466 8.45 2.25 -4.16
N PHE A 467 9.19 2.82 -5.12
CA PHE A 467 9.60 4.22 -5.11
C PHE A 467 8.39 5.15 -5.10
N PHE A 468 7.40 4.95 -5.98
CA PHE A 468 6.22 5.81 -6.01
C PHE A 468 5.33 5.63 -4.77
N LEU A 469 5.25 4.42 -4.21
CA LEU A 469 4.54 4.18 -2.96
C LEU A 469 5.20 4.95 -1.79
N VAL A 470 6.50 4.81 -1.62
CA VAL A 470 7.27 5.46 -0.55
C VAL A 470 7.33 6.98 -0.74
N LEU A 471 7.56 7.45 -1.98
CA LEU A 471 7.59 8.88 -2.28
C LEU A 471 6.26 9.56 -1.96
N SER A 472 5.15 8.98 -2.40
CA SER A 472 3.83 9.55 -2.14
C SER A 472 3.48 9.48 -0.65
N ALA A 473 3.86 8.43 0.07
CA ALA A 473 3.70 8.34 1.51
C ALA A 473 4.50 9.46 2.22
N ASN A 474 5.77 9.66 1.86
CA ASN A 474 6.62 10.68 2.47
C ASN A 474 6.12 12.11 2.18
N LEU A 475 5.75 12.42 0.93
CA LEU A 475 5.21 13.74 0.58
C LEU A 475 3.91 14.04 1.35
N PHE A 476 3.07 13.02 1.54
CA PHE A 476 1.87 13.18 2.36
C PHE A 476 2.20 13.35 3.84
N ALA A 477 3.19 12.58 4.35
CA ALA A 477 3.71 12.68 5.72
C ALA A 477 4.23 14.08 6.05
N ASP A 478 5.06 14.64 5.17
CA ASP A 478 5.63 15.98 5.33
C ASP A 478 4.55 17.04 5.40
N ALA A 479 3.55 16.98 4.56
CA ALA A 479 2.44 17.92 4.59
C ALA A 479 1.56 17.77 5.85
N VAL A 480 1.37 16.55 6.35
CA VAL A 480 0.71 16.32 7.64
C VAL A 480 1.54 16.91 8.77
N ARG A 481 2.85 16.68 8.77
CA ARG A 481 3.78 17.24 9.75
C ARG A 481 3.69 18.76 9.81
N ASP A 482 3.81 19.42 8.65
CA ASP A 482 3.77 20.89 8.56
C ASP A 482 2.42 21.46 9.03
N ALA A 483 1.31 20.78 8.73
CA ALA A 483 -0.03 21.22 9.12
C ALA A 483 -0.31 21.07 10.62
N PHE A 484 0.35 20.11 11.30
CA PHE A 484 0.16 19.81 12.71
C PHE A 484 1.27 20.37 13.60
N ASP A 485 2.36 20.96 13.06
CA ASP A 485 3.41 21.59 13.86
C ASP A 485 2.93 22.93 14.44
N PRO A 486 2.80 23.05 15.78
CA PRO A 486 2.33 24.28 16.42
C PRO A 486 3.35 25.44 16.30
N ARG A 487 4.64 25.16 16.03
CA ARG A 487 5.70 26.19 15.98
C ARG A 487 5.57 27.07 14.74
N LEU A 488 5.09 26.52 13.63
CA LEU A 488 4.88 27.27 12.40
C LEU A 488 3.76 28.32 12.51
N HIS A 489 2.96 28.29 13.62
CA HIS A 489 1.83 29.21 13.82
C HIS A 489 2.20 30.49 14.57
N ILE A 490 3.35 30.54 15.24
CA ILE A 490 3.78 31.70 16.04
C ILE A 490 4.51 32.72 15.16
N GLY A 491 5.17 32.28 14.07
CA GLY A 491 5.93 33.15 13.16
C GLY A 491 5.10 33.94 12.14
N GLY A 492 3.84 33.58 11.91
CA GLY A 492 2.97 34.21 10.90
C GLY A 492 2.15 35.42 11.38
N ARG A 493 2.30 35.85 12.64
CA ARG A 493 1.61 37.04 13.21
C ARG A 493 2.49 38.29 13.33
N SER A 494 3.74 38.24 12.86
CA SER A 494 4.70 39.37 12.95
C SER A 494 5.29 39.71 11.58
N ALA A 495 4.50 39.69 10.52
CA ALA A 495 4.85 40.28 9.23
C ALA A 495 3.64 41.00 8.62
#